data_4421b8a73d58689bfb3a39f236e3c4d7
#
_entry.id   4421b8a73d58689bfb3a39f236e3c4d7
#
_cell.length_a   1.000
_cell.length_b   1.000
_cell.length_c   1.000
_cell.angle_alpha   90.00
_cell.angle_beta   90.00
_cell.angle_gamma   90.00
#
_symmetry.space_group_name_H-M   'P 1'
#
loop_
_entity.id
_entity.type
_entity.pdbx_description
1 polymer ?
#
loop_
_entity_poly.entity_id
_entity_poly.type
_entity_poly.pdbx_seq_one_letter_code
_entity_poly.pdbx_strand_id
1 'polypeptide(L)'
;MLNSGRLAAIRRKLGLSQEQMARLLGVSFASVNRWEGGHSSPTGPISDLYLALDTAIRAGNAPQAILHAADAERGMFLYALFRMAYSHSRRSR
;
A
#
# COMPACT_ATOMS: atom_id res chain seq x y z
N MET A 1 1.55 -11.17 -7.70
CA MET A 1 0.72 -10.37 -8.62
C MET A 1 -0.50 -9.83 -7.89
N LEU A 2 -0.90 -8.62 -8.24
CA LEU A 2 -2.04 -7.96 -7.60
C LEU A 2 -3.32 -8.29 -8.35
N ASN A 3 -4.21 -9.03 -7.73
CA ASN A 3 -5.58 -9.19 -8.23
C ASN A 3 -6.53 -8.46 -7.29
N SER A 4 -7.81 -8.43 -7.64
CA SER A 4 -8.79 -7.66 -6.88
C SER A 4 -8.86 -8.10 -5.41
N GLY A 5 -8.81 -9.39 -5.17
CA GLY A 5 -8.84 -9.93 -3.81
C GLY A 5 -7.62 -9.51 -3.00
N ARG A 6 -6.46 -9.46 -3.65
CA ARG A 6 -5.23 -9.03 -3.00
C ARG A 6 -5.26 -7.57 -2.63
N LEU A 7 -5.79 -6.72 -3.52
CA LEU A 7 -5.91 -5.30 -3.25
C LEU A 7 -6.78 -5.05 -2.02
N ALA A 8 -7.92 -5.73 -1.94
CA ALA A 8 -8.80 -5.61 -0.79
C ALA A 8 -8.13 -6.13 0.49
N ALA A 9 -7.37 -7.21 0.39
CA ALA A 9 -6.67 -7.78 1.53
C ALA A 9 -5.63 -6.82 2.09
N ILE A 10 -4.87 -6.17 1.22
CA ILE A 10 -3.88 -5.17 1.63
C ILE A 10 -4.58 -4.05 2.40
N ARG A 11 -5.66 -3.53 1.86
CA ARG A 11 -6.42 -2.46 2.50
C ARG A 11 -6.92 -2.87 3.88
N ARG A 12 -7.49 -4.07 3.97
CA ARG A 12 -8.05 -4.56 5.24
C ARG A 12 -6.97 -4.76 6.29
N LYS A 13 -5.81 -5.21 5.89
CA LYS A 13 -4.69 -5.37 6.84
C LYS A 13 -4.23 -4.05 7.40
N LEU A 14 -4.40 -2.97 6.64
CA LEU A 14 -4.10 -1.63 7.13
C LEU A 14 -5.23 -1.05 7.97
N GLY A 15 -6.38 -1.72 8.02
CA GLY A 15 -7.51 -1.24 8.79
C GLY A 15 -8.24 -0.07 8.15
N LEU A 16 -8.15 0.08 6.83
CA LEU A 16 -8.70 1.23 6.12
C LEU A 16 -9.98 0.89 5.38
N SER A 17 -10.88 1.87 5.30
CA SER A 17 -12.01 1.81 4.38
C SER A 17 -11.54 2.08 2.97
N GLN A 18 -12.40 1.84 1.98
CA GLN A 18 -12.05 2.17 0.59
C GLN A 18 -11.80 3.66 0.42
N GLU A 19 -12.59 4.51 1.10
CA GLU A 19 -12.38 5.96 1.04
C GLU A 19 -11.03 6.36 1.64
N GLN A 20 -10.68 5.76 2.77
CA GLN A 20 -9.40 6.05 3.41
C GLN A 20 -8.25 5.59 2.54
N MET A 21 -8.39 4.42 1.92
CA MET A 21 -7.37 3.92 1.00
C MET A 21 -7.19 4.86 -0.19
N ALA A 22 -8.30 5.35 -0.74
CA ALA A 22 -8.24 6.30 -1.85
C ALA A 22 -7.47 7.56 -1.46
N ARG A 23 -7.71 8.08 -0.26
CA ARG A 23 -6.98 9.25 0.22
C ARG A 23 -5.49 8.94 0.39
N LEU A 24 -5.17 7.78 0.92
CA LEU A 24 -3.79 7.37 1.10
C LEU A 24 -3.04 7.32 -0.23
N LEU A 25 -3.68 6.77 -1.24
CA LEU A 25 -3.08 6.60 -2.56
C LEU A 25 -3.16 7.84 -3.45
N GLY A 26 -3.97 8.82 -3.06
CA GLY A 26 -4.17 10.02 -3.88
C GLY A 26 -5.03 9.78 -5.10
N VAL A 27 -5.99 8.86 -5.01
CA VAL A 27 -6.90 8.54 -6.11
C VAL A 27 -8.35 8.69 -5.68
N SER A 28 -9.27 8.53 -6.61
CA SER A 28 -10.70 8.62 -6.29
C SER A 28 -11.20 7.34 -5.62
N PHE A 29 -12.24 7.48 -4.81
CA PHE A 29 -12.94 6.33 -4.23
C PHE A 29 -13.41 5.37 -5.34
N ALA A 30 -13.94 5.93 -6.44
CA ALA A 30 -14.43 5.13 -7.55
C ALA A 30 -13.33 4.24 -8.11
N SER A 31 -12.10 4.73 -8.17
CA SER A 31 -10.96 3.93 -8.66
C SER A 31 -10.72 2.72 -7.74
N VAL A 32 -10.62 2.95 -6.44
CA VAL A 32 -10.40 1.85 -5.50
C VAL A 32 -11.52 0.84 -5.58
N ASN A 33 -12.76 1.33 -5.64
CA ASN A 33 -13.92 0.47 -5.71
C ASN A 33 -13.89 -0.41 -6.97
N ARG A 34 -13.54 0.18 -8.12
CA ARG A 34 -13.47 -0.56 -9.38
C ARG A 34 -12.35 -1.61 -9.36
N TRP A 35 -11.20 -1.26 -8.80
CA TRP A 35 -10.08 -2.20 -8.72
C TRP A 35 -10.43 -3.39 -7.81
N GLU A 36 -11.04 -3.14 -6.68
CA GLU A 36 -11.42 -4.21 -5.76
C GLU A 36 -12.60 -5.02 -6.28
N GLY A 37 -13.39 -4.43 -7.17
CA GLY A 37 -14.47 -5.15 -7.85
C GLY A 37 -14.03 -5.95 -9.06
N GLY A 38 -12.78 -5.86 -9.44
CA GLY A 38 -12.25 -6.62 -10.57
C GLY A 38 -12.54 -6.02 -11.92
N HIS A 39 -13.02 -4.77 -11.97
CA HIS A 39 -13.39 -4.13 -13.23
C HIS A 39 -12.20 -3.51 -13.96
N SER A 40 -11.15 -3.22 -13.23
CA SER A 40 -9.90 -2.69 -13.79
C SER A 40 -8.80 -2.93 -12.77
N SER A 41 -7.57 -2.57 -13.11
CA SER A 41 -6.41 -2.75 -12.23
C SER A 41 -5.63 -1.46 -12.13
N PRO A 42 -5.03 -1.18 -10.98
CA PRO A 42 -4.13 -0.03 -10.88
C PRO A 42 -2.90 -0.27 -11.75
N THR A 43 -2.34 0.82 -12.27
CA THR A 43 -1.13 0.76 -13.10
C THR A 43 -0.14 1.81 -12.62
N GLY A 44 1.08 1.72 -13.14
CA GLY A 44 2.12 2.71 -12.88
C GLY A 44 2.42 2.90 -11.40
N PRO A 45 2.61 4.16 -10.97
CA PRO A 45 2.99 4.43 -9.58
C PRO A 45 2.01 3.91 -8.54
N ILE A 46 0.72 3.84 -8.87
CA ILE A 46 -0.28 3.35 -7.90
C ILE A 46 -0.11 1.84 -7.70
N SER A 47 0.16 1.11 -8.78
CA SER A 47 0.47 -0.32 -8.66
C SER A 47 1.70 -0.52 -7.78
N ASP A 48 2.73 0.30 -7.96
CA ASP A 48 3.95 0.23 -7.16
C ASP A 48 3.67 0.51 -5.69
N LEU A 49 2.78 1.45 -5.39
CA LEU A 49 2.39 1.73 -4.02
C LEU A 49 1.73 0.52 -3.35
N TYR A 50 0.81 -0.13 -4.05
CA TYR A 50 0.18 -1.35 -3.53
C TYR A 50 1.23 -2.43 -3.26
N LEU A 51 2.14 -2.62 -4.20
CA LEU A 51 3.19 -3.65 -4.03
C LEU A 51 4.09 -3.32 -2.85
N ALA A 52 4.44 -2.05 -2.68
CA ALA A 52 5.26 -1.62 -1.56
C ALA A 52 4.53 -1.82 -0.23
N LEU A 53 3.24 -1.50 -0.18
CA LEU A 53 2.43 -1.74 1.01
C LEU A 53 2.39 -3.23 1.34
N ASP A 54 2.16 -4.07 0.35
CA ASP A 54 2.13 -5.51 0.54
C ASP A 54 3.47 -6.02 1.07
N THR A 55 4.56 -5.54 0.49
CA THR A 55 5.90 -5.95 0.92
C THR A 55 6.18 -5.51 2.36
N ALA A 56 5.78 -4.29 2.72
CA ALA A 56 5.98 -3.79 4.07
C ALA A 56 5.18 -4.61 5.09
N ILE A 57 3.96 -4.98 4.74
CA ILE A 57 3.12 -5.82 5.60
C ILE A 57 3.77 -7.20 5.77
N ARG A 58 4.24 -7.80 4.71
CA ARG A 58 4.87 -9.13 4.74
C ARG A 58 6.18 -9.11 5.51
N ALA A 59 6.87 -7.97 5.51
CA ALA A 59 8.11 -7.82 6.27
C ALA A 59 7.87 -7.67 7.78
N GLY A 60 6.61 -7.64 8.21
CA GLY A 60 6.25 -7.61 9.62
C GLY A 60 6.08 -6.22 10.20
N ASN A 61 6.03 -5.19 9.37
CA ASN A 61 5.77 -3.84 9.87
C ASN A 61 4.32 -3.72 10.34
N ALA A 62 4.12 -3.10 11.49
CA ALA A 62 2.78 -2.89 12.02
C ALA A 62 2.01 -1.90 11.13
N PRO A 63 0.71 -2.09 10.96
CA PRO A 63 -0.10 -1.15 10.16
C PRO A 63 0.07 0.29 10.60
N GLN A 64 0.12 0.55 11.90
CA GLN A 64 0.30 1.91 12.41
C GLN A 64 1.63 2.52 11.97
N ALA A 65 2.68 1.70 11.94
CA ALA A 65 4.00 2.19 11.52
C ALA A 65 4.00 2.55 10.05
N ILE A 66 3.34 1.75 9.22
CA ILE A 66 3.23 2.02 7.79
C ILE A 66 2.48 3.33 7.54
N LEU A 67 1.34 3.49 8.21
CA LEU A 67 0.52 4.69 8.05
C LEU A 67 1.21 5.92 8.59
N HIS A 68 1.94 5.78 9.69
CA HIS A 68 2.71 6.89 10.26
C HIS A 68 3.81 7.34 9.30
N ALA A 69 4.52 6.39 8.69
CA ALA A 69 5.56 6.72 7.72
C ALA A 69 4.98 7.47 6.51
N ALA A 70 3.83 7.01 6.03
CA ALA A 70 3.16 7.67 4.91
C ALA A 70 2.77 9.10 5.25
N ASP A 71 2.27 9.31 6.46
CA ASP A 71 1.86 10.65 6.91
C ASP A 71 3.05 11.57 7.10
N ALA A 72 4.12 11.06 7.70
CA ALA A 72 5.31 11.85 7.99
C ALA A 72 6.10 12.22 6.73
N GLU A 73 6.08 11.36 5.72
CA GLU A 73 6.89 11.54 4.51
C GLU A 73 6.03 11.55 3.26
N ARG A 74 5.06 12.47 3.22
CA ARG A 74 4.10 12.51 2.13
C ARG A 74 4.71 12.52 0.74
N GLY A 75 5.68 13.37 0.52
CA GLY A 75 6.30 13.50 -0.80
C GLY A 75 7.19 12.33 -1.16
N MET A 76 7.48 11.47 -0.21
CA MET A 76 8.39 10.34 -0.38
C MET A 76 7.76 9.03 0.09
N PHE A 77 6.45 8.94 -0.01
CA PHE A 77 5.71 7.79 0.51
C PHE A 77 6.25 6.47 -0.02
N LEU A 78 6.41 6.37 -1.33
CA LEU A 78 6.90 5.14 -1.94
C LEU A 78 8.30 4.79 -1.44
N TYR A 79 9.18 5.79 -1.35
CA TYR A 79 10.53 5.59 -0.84
C TYR A 79 10.51 5.12 0.61
N ALA A 80 9.67 5.74 1.44
CA ALA A 80 9.55 5.36 2.84
C ALA A 80 9.09 3.91 2.98
N LEU A 81 8.14 3.49 2.16
CA LEU A 81 7.66 2.12 2.16
C LEU A 81 8.74 1.13 1.75
N PHE A 82 9.49 1.47 0.70
CA PHE A 82 10.61 0.61 0.29
C PHE A 82 11.64 0.49 1.39
N ARG A 83 11.96 1.59 2.04
CA ARG A 83 12.94 1.57 3.12
C ARG A 83 12.47 0.67 4.26
N MET A 84 11.20 0.73 4.64
CA MET A 84 10.65 -0.16 5.66
C MET A 84 10.69 -1.62 5.21
N ALA A 85 10.23 -1.87 3.99
CA ALA A 85 10.08 -3.23 3.49
C ALA A 85 11.41 -3.96 3.36
N TYR A 86 12.45 -3.26 2.95
CA TYR A 86 13.73 -3.88 2.61
C TYR A 86 14.83 -3.68 3.65
N SER A 87 14.56 -2.96 4.72
CA SER A 87 15.58 -2.76 5.75
C SER A 87 15.98 -4.07 6.42
N HIS A 88 15.04 -4.99 6.60
CA HIS A 88 15.34 -6.29 7.21
C HIS A 88 16.25 -7.14 6.34
N SER A 89 16.01 -7.14 5.02
CA SER A 89 16.85 -7.88 4.10
C SER A 89 18.30 -7.40 4.16
N ARG A 90 18.49 -6.10 4.25
CA ARG A 90 19.82 -5.52 4.29
C ARG A 90 20.55 -5.87 5.58
N ARG A 91 19.81 -6.01 6.66
CA ARG A 91 20.42 -6.32 7.95
C ARG A 91 20.85 -7.76 8.09
N SER A 92 20.31 -8.62 7.27
CA SER A 92 20.67 -10.03 7.33
C SER A 92 21.99 -10.35 6.66
N ARG A 93 22.66 -9.36 6.11
CA ARG A 93 23.94 -9.55 5.45
C ARG A 93 25.14 -9.41 6.35
#